data_71865848d079a666ffd2bdc85d524e40
#
_entry.id   71865848d079a666ffd2bdc85d524e40
#
_cell.length_a   1.000
_cell.length_b   1.000
_cell.length_c   1.000
_cell.angle_alpha   90.00
_cell.angle_beta   90.00
_cell.angle_gamma   90.00
#
_symmetry.space_group_name_H-M   'P 1'
#
loop_
_entity.id
_entity.type
_entity.pdbx_description
1 polymer ?
#
loop_
_entity_poly.entity_id
_entity_poly.type
_entity_poly.pdbx_seq_one_letter_code
_entity_poly.pdbx_strand_id
1 'polypeptide(L)'
;MNILIASSEVVPFAKTGGLADVCGALPIELERLGHRPFVFMPGFRSVYTAGQPVEPLGVEFNIPIGSKISKGSLAKSVLPGSEVEVFIVQQPEYFERAELYREAGEDYPDNCERFVFFCRAVMESIRFLDLKVDVLHGNDWQAGLLAAYLALEY
;
A
#
# COMPACT_ATOMS: atom_id res chain seq x y z
N MET A 1 -18.65 -5.41 6.40
CA MET A 1 -17.29 -5.85 6.75
C MET A 1 -16.31 -4.74 6.41
N ASN A 2 -15.26 -4.63 7.21
CA ASN A 2 -14.11 -3.77 6.93
C ASN A 2 -13.07 -4.59 6.16
N ILE A 3 -12.74 -4.17 4.96
CA ILE A 3 -11.89 -4.95 4.03
C ILE A 3 -10.64 -4.14 3.71
N LEU A 4 -9.50 -4.59 4.18
CA LEU A 4 -8.21 -4.04 3.81
C LEU A 4 -7.74 -4.69 2.50
N ILE A 5 -7.49 -3.87 1.49
CA ILE A 5 -6.92 -4.29 0.22
C ILE A 5 -5.50 -3.73 0.13
N ALA A 6 -4.50 -4.59 0.12
CA ALA A 6 -3.11 -4.19 -0.06
C ALA A 6 -2.65 -4.54 -1.47
N SER A 7 -2.18 -3.54 -2.19
CA SER A 7 -1.70 -3.69 -3.56
C SER A 7 -0.59 -2.69 -3.87
N SER A 8 0.35 -3.10 -4.70
CA SER A 8 1.38 -2.19 -5.22
C SER A 8 0.85 -1.29 -6.35
N GLU A 9 -0.21 -1.70 -7.02
CA GLU A 9 -0.80 -0.94 -8.13
C GLU A 9 -2.28 -0.69 -7.90
N VAL A 10 -2.70 0.54 -8.09
CA VAL A 10 -4.09 1.02 -7.95
C VAL A 10 -4.31 2.21 -8.87
N VAL A 11 -5.27 2.12 -9.80
CA VAL A 11 -5.66 3.27 -10.65
C VAL A 11 -6.37 4.32 -9.80
N PRO A 12 -6.06 5.63 -9.95
CA PRO A 12 -5.18 6.26 -10.94
C PRO A 12 -3.74 6.46 -10.44
N PHE A 13 -3.37 6.00 -9.26
CA PHE A 13 -2.12 6.34 -8.56
C PHE A 13 -0.87 5.69 -9.17
N ALA A 14 -0.94 4.39 -9.45
CA ALA A 14 0.18 3.65 -10.04
C ALA A 14 -0.34 2.49 -10.89
N LYS A 15 0.22 2.32 -12.09
CA LYS A 15 -0.18 1.27 -13.03
C LYS A 15 0.96 0.83 -13.92
N THR A 16 1.17 -0.48 -14.00
CA THR A 16 1.97 -1.13 -15.04
C THR A 16 1.18 -2.22 -15.79
N GLY A 17 0.13 -2.76 -15.16
CA GLY A 17 -0.66 -3.85 -15.72
C GLY A 17 -2.11 -3.86 -15.26
N GLY A 18 -2.78 -4.99 -15.43
CA GLY A 18 -4.19 -5.17 -15.10
C GLY A 18 -4.49 -5.19 -13.59
N LEU A 19 -3.49 -5.43 -12.75
CA LEU A 19 -3.62 -5.38 -11.30
C LEU A 19 -4.18 -4.03 -10.83
N ALA A 20 -3.66 -2.94 -11.41
CA ALA A 20 -4.09 -1.58 -11.08
C ALA A 20 -5.59 -1.36 -11.35
N ASP A 21 -6.11 -1.90 -12.45
CA ASP A 21 -7.52 -1.76 -12.82
C ASP A 21 -8.41 -2.51 -11.83
N VAL A 22 -8.04 -3.73 -11.47
CA VAL A 22 -8.77 -4.54 -10.47
C VAL A 22 -8.77 -3.84 -9.11
N CYS A 23 -7.60 -3.40 -8.63
CA CYS A 23 -7.47 -2.78 -7.31
C CYS A 23 -8.02 -1.34 -7.25
N GLY A 24 -8.28 -0.72 -8.40
CA GLY A 24 -9.03 0.54 -8.47
C GLY A 24 -10.54 0.35 -8.52
N ALA A 25 -11.03 -0.75 -9.13
CA ALA A 25 -12.46 -0.99 -9.29
C ALA A 25 -13.10 -1.80 -8.15
N LEU A 26 -12.43 -2.87 -7.71
CA LEU A 26 -12.96 -3.76 -6.67
C LEU A 26 -13.36 -3.03 -5.36
N PRO A 27 -12.55 -2.11 -4.81
CA PRO A 27 -12.94 -1.40 -3.59
C PRO A 27 -14.24 -0.61 -3.77
N ILE A 28 -14.42 0.06 -4.91
CA ILE A 28 -15.62 0.85 -5.21
C ILE A 28 -16.86 -0.05 -5.26
N GLU A 29 -16.75 -1.22 -5.89
CA GLU A 29 -17.87 -2.16 -5.95
C GLU A 29 -18.18 -2.76 -4.56
N LEU A 30 -17.18 -3.02 -3.73
CA LEU A 30 -17.39 -3.47 -2.36
C LEU A 30 -18.08 -2.40 -1.51
N GLU A 31 -17.72 -1.13 -1.69
CA GLU A 31 -18.40 0.00 -1.04
C GLU A 31 -19.89 0.07 -1.45
N ARG A 32 -20.19 -0.07 -2.75
CA ARG A 32 -21.56 -0.13 -3.27
C ARG A 32 -22.39 -1.27 -2.69
N LEU A 33 -21.75 -2.37 -2.34
CA LEU A 33 -22.37 -3.52 -1.68
C LEU A 33 -22.54 -3.33 -0.15
N GLY A 34 -22.19 -2.16 0.39
CA GLY A 34 -22.33 -1.83 1.80
C GLY A 34 -21.20 -2.33 2.70
N HIS A 35 -20.06 -2.69 2.12
CA HIS A 35 -18.83 -2.95 2.87
C HIS A 35 -18.05 -1.65 3.08
N ARG A 36 -17.06 -1.69 3.96
CA ARG A 36 -16.11 -0.59 4.19
C ARG A 36 -14.71 -1.03 3.74
N PRO A 37 -14.40 -0.90 2.44
CA PRO A 37 -13.06 -1.16 1.95
C PRO A 37 -12.14 0.02 2.22
N PHE A 38 -10.86 -0.26 2.36
CA PHE A 38 -9.78 0.73 2.31
C PHE A 38 -8.54 0.08 1.72
N VAL A 39 -7.75 0.88 1.05
CA VAL A 39 -6.62 0.42 0.23
C VAL A 39 -5.32 0.86 0.87
N PHE A 40 -4.32 -0.02 0.87
CA PHE A 40 -2.93 0.32 1.18
C PHE A 40 -2.06 0.13 -0.06
N MET A 41 -1.22 1.11 -0.36
CA MET A 41 -0.27 1.05 -1.46
C MET A 41 1.04 1.76 -1.14
N PRO A 42 2.16 1.42 -1.83
CA PRO A 42 3.40 2.17 -1.70
C PRO A 42 3.29 3.57 -2.30
N GLY A 43 3.99 4.52 -1.70
CA GLY A 43 4.09 5.91 -2.15
C GLY A 43 5.05 6.07 -3.33
N PHE A 44 4.74 5.43 -4.46
CA PHE A 44 5.50 5.60 -5.69
C PHE A 44 5.45 7.04 -6.20
N ARG A 45 6.46 7.47 -6.94
CA ARG A 45 6.50 8.82 -7.55
C ARG A 45 5.23 9.16 -8.31
N SER A 46 4.64 8.20 -9.03
CA SER A 46 3.41 8.38 -9.80
C SER A 46 2.19 8.75 -8.94
N VAL A 47 2.16 8.35 -7.68
CA VAL A 47 1.08 8.68 -6.75
C VAL A 47 0.94 10.20 -6.61
N TYR A 48 2.07 10.91 -6.49
CA TYR A 48 2.10 12.36 -6.29
C TYR A 48 1.84 13.17 -7.57
N THR A 49 1.82 12.51 -8.71
CA THR A 49 1.53 13.11 -10.02
C THR A 49 0.19 12.67 -10.61
N ALA A 50 -0.54 11.82 -9.91
CA ALA A 50 -1.83 11.28 -10.37
C ALA A 50 -2.99 12.28 -10.34
N GLY A 51 -2.78 13.49 -9.82
CA GLY A 51 -3.80 14.54 -9.77
C GLY A 51 -4.81 14.37 -8.62
N GLN A 52 -4.57 13.43 -7.72
CA GLN A 52 -5.37 13.24 -6.51
C GLN A 52 -4.68 13.91 -5.32
N PRO A 53 -5.42 14.53 -4.40
CA PRO A 53 -4.86 15.06 -3.15
C PRO A 53 -4.19 13.96 -2.34
N VAL A 54 -3.00 14.22 -1.81
CA VAL A 54 -2.28 13.33 -0.90
C VAL A 54 -1.96 14.12 0.36
N GLU A 55 -2.55 13.72 1.48
CA GLU A 55 -2.46 14.41 2.75
C GLU A 55 -1.65 13.60 3.76
N PRO A 56 -0.58 14.15 4.36
CA PRO A 56 0.15 13.47 5.44
C PRO A 56 -0.76 13.23 6.65
N LEU A 57 -0.68 12.03 7.23
CA LEU A 57 -1.44 11.67 8.43
C LEU A 57 -0.70 11.97 9.75
N GLY A 58 0.56 12.44 9.68
CA GLY A 58 1.37 12.65 10.88
C GLY A 58 1.78 11.34 11.60
N VAL A 59 1.58 10.19 10.96
CA VAL A 59 2.00 8.89 11.47
C VAL A 59 3.38 8.57 10.91
N GLU A 60 4.32 8.30 11.80
CA GLU A 60 5.67 7.82 11.47
C GLU A 60 5.90 6.46 12.10
N PHE A 61 6.65 5.60 11.43
CA PHE A 61 7.02 4.29 11.95
C PHE A 61 8.48 3.95 11.66
N ASN A 62 9.02 3.09 12.52
CA ASN A 62 10.36 2.56 12.40
C ASN A 62 10.24 1.05 12.19
N ILE A 63 10.53 0.59 10.98
CA ILE A 63 10.39 -0.83 10.59
C ILE A 63 11.75 -1.51 10.66
N PRO A 64 11.94 -2.52 11.53
CA PRO A 64 13.14 -3.32 11.53
C PRO A 64 13.18 -4.24 10.30
N ILE A 65 14.30 -4.18 9.57
CA ILE A 65 14.56 -5.04 8.40
C ILE A 65 15.98 -5.59 8.53
N GLY A 66 16.08 -6.86 8.91
CA GLY A 66 17.39 -7.44 9.24
C GLY A 66 18.06 -6.69 10.39
N SER A 67 19.26 -6.18 10.15
CA SER A 67 20.05 -5.44 11.15
C SER A 67 19.81 -3.93 11.14
N LYS A 68 18.96 -3.42 10.23
CA LYS A 68 18.69 -1.98 10.10
C LYS A 68 17.24 -1.63 10.49
N ILE A 69 17.03 -0.35 10.77
CA ILE A 69 15.71 0.22 10.98
C ILE A 69 15.45 1.19 9.81
N SER A 70 14.39 0.92 9.05
CA SER A 70 13.93 1.80 7.98
C SER A 70 12.77 2.65 8.49
N LYS A 71 12.87 3.96 8.26
CA LYS A 71 11.82 4.91 8.66
C LYS A 71 10.84 5.12 7.52
N GLY A 72 9.60 5.32 7.88
CA GLY A 72 8.56 5.71 6.94
C GLY A 72 7.43 6.47 7.60
N SER A 73 6.50 6.91 6.78
CA SER A 73 5.31 7.63 7.21
C SER A 73 4.09 7.19 6.42
N LEU A 74 2.94 7.69 6.84
CA LEU A 74 1.67 7.40 6.20
C LEU A 74 1.02 8.69 5.71
N ALA A 75 0.53 8.64 4.48
CA ALA A 75 -0.34 9.65 3.92
C ALA A 75 -1.68 9.02 3.48
N LYS A 76 -2.65 9.86 3.18
CA LYS A 76 -3.97 9.45 2.76
C LYS A 76 -4.42 10.17 1.50
N SER A 77 -5.18 9.45 0.71
CA SER A 77 -5.94 9.95 -0.44
C SER A 77 -7.30 9.23 -0.49
N VAL A 78 -8.06 9.45 -1.56
CA VAL A 78 -9.37 8.80 -1.78
C VAL A 78 -9.43 8.33 -3.23
N LEU A 79 -10.07 7.18 -3.48
CA LEU A 79 -10.35 6.73 -4.84
C LEU A 79 -11.38 7.65 -5.50
N PRO A 80 -11.11 8.13 -6.73
CA PRO A 80 -12.03 9.03 -7.44
C PRO A 80 -13.44 8.45 -7.58
N GLY A 81 -14.45 9.27 -7.26
CA GLY A 81 -15.85 8.88 -7.39
C GLY A 81 -16.37 7.95 -6.29
N SER A 82 -15.66 7.83 -5.17
CA SER A 82 -16.02 7.04 -4.00
C SER A 82 -15.58 7.71 -2.70
N GLU A 83 -15.89 7.08 -1.56
CA GLU A 83 -15.37 7.45 -0.24
C GLU A 83 -14.25 6.51 0.24
N VAL A 84 -13.79 5.61 -0.64
CA VAL A 84 -12.75 4.62 -0.32
C VAL A 84 -11.42 5.30 -0.01
N GLU A 85 -10.97 5.17 1.21
CA GLU A 85 -9.68 5.70 1.66
C GLU A 85 -8.51 4.90 1.07
N VAL A 86 -7.49 5.62 0.62
CA VAL A 86 -6.23 5.06 0.12
C VAL A 86 -5.10 5.51 1.04
N PHE A 87 -4.56 4.57 1.80
CA PHE A 87 -3.40 4.79 2.65
C PHE A 87 -2.11 4.56 1.87
N ILE A 88 -1.25 5.56 1.86
CA ILE A 88 -0.03 5.59 1.07
C ILE A 88 1.15 5.43 2.02
N VAL A 89 1.84 4.30 1.92
CA VAL A 89 3.04 4.00 2.70
C VAL A 89 4.23 4.72 2.08
N GLN A 90 4.71 5.74 2.77
CA GLN A 90 5.80 6.59 2.28
C GLN A 90 7.15 6.12 2.82
N GLN A 91 8.07 5.88 1.91
CA GLN A 91 9.50 5.71 2.14
C GLN A 91 10.22 6.06 0.83
N PRO A 92 10.72 7.31 0.69
CA PRO A 92 11.20 7.84 -0.59
C PRO A 92 12.34 7.04 -1.22
N GLU A 93 13.31 6.54 -0.44
CA GLU A 93 14.43 5.75 -0.95
C GLU A 93 13.95 4.44 -1.61
N TYR A 94 12.83 3.88 -1.12
CA TYR A 94 12.25 2.66 -1.67
C TYR A 94 11.28 2.92 -2.82
N PHE A 95 10.45 3.98 -2.73
CA PHE A 95 9.28 4.08 -3.60
C PHE A 95 9.30 5.28 -4.56
N GLU A 96 10.01 6.38 -4.27
CA GLU A 96 10.08 7.52 -5.17
C GLU A 96 11.12 7.34 -6.27
N ARG A 97 11.06 6.21 -6.99
CA ARG A 97 11.95 5.84 -8.09
C ARG A 97 11.28 6.08 -9.45
N ALA A 98 12.07 5.97 -10.53
CA ALA A 98 11.58 6.21 -11.89
C ALA A 98 10.52 5.19 -12.31
N GLU A 99 10.75 3.92 -12.02
CA GLU A 99 9.83 2.81 -12.30
C GLU A 99 9.44 2.10 -11.00
N LEU A 100 8.33 1.35 -11.03
CA LEU A 100 7.79 0.71 -9.83
C LEU A 100 8.70 -0.43 -9.31
N TYR A 101 9.22 -1.26 -10.20
CA TYR A 101 9.88 -2.53 -9.82
C TYR A 101 11.27 -2.71 -10.39
N ARG A 102 11.65 -1.94 -11.42
CA ARG A 102 12.88 -2.14 -12.20
C ARG A 102 13.47 -0.81 -12.67
N GLU A 103 14.68 -0.89 -13.17
CA GLU A 103 15.36 0.21 -13.83
C GLU A 103 16.16 -0.35 -15.01
N ALA A 104 16.07 0.30 -16.17
CA ALA A 104 16.72 -0.14 -17.41
C ALA A 104 16.45 -1.62 -17.78
N GLY A 105 15.26 -2.13 -17.45
CA GLY A 105 14.83 -3.50 -17.74
C GLY A 105 15.22 -4.56 -16.71
N GLU A 106 16.02 -4.21 -15.69
CA GLU A 106 16.45 -5.10 -14.62
C GLU A 106 15.67 -4.79 -13.33
N ASP A 107 15.29 -5.83 -12.59
CA ASP A 107 14.63 -5.66 -11.30
C ASP A 107 15.53 -4.94 -10.30
N TYR A 108 14.95 -4.08 -9.47
CA TYR A 108 15.71 -3.48 -8.38
C TYR A 108 16.23 -4.57 -7.42
N PRO A 109 17.53 -4.59 -7.12
CA PRO A 109 18.13 -5.63 -6.29
C PRO A 109 17.59 -5.66 -4.87
N ASP A 110 17.00 -4.56 -4.40
CA ASP A 110 16.39 -4.41 -3.08
C ASP A 110 14.87 -4.62 -3.06
N ASN A 111 14.28 -5.17 -4.12
CA ASN A 111 12.83 -5.40 -4.18
C ASN A 111 12.30 -6.22 -2.99
N CYS A 112 13.04 -7.23 -2.55
CA CYS A 112 12.65 -8.00 -1.36
C CYS A 112 12.51 -7.08 -0.14
N GLU A 113 13.51 -6.27 0.13
CA GLU A 113 13.53 -5.34 1.25
C GLU A 113 12.41 -4.29 1.17
N ARG A 114 12.19 -3.72 -0.01
CA ARG A 114 11.15 -2.73 -0.28
C ARG A 114 9.77 -3.25 0.08
N PHE A 115 9.44 -4.46 -0.32
CA PHE A 115 8.12 -5.04 -0.09
C PHE A 115 7.98 -5.76 1.25
N VAL A 116 9.07 -6.18 1.88
CA VAL A 116 9.11 -6.47 3.33
C VAL A 116 8.72 -5.23 4.12
N PHE A 117 9.33 -4.08 3.81
CA PHE A 117 8.98 -2.81 4.45
C PHE A 117 7.50 -2.47 4.25
N PHE A 118 6.99 -2.55 3.01
CA PHE A 118 5.59 -2.28 2.71
C PHE A 118 4.64 -3.14 3.55
N CYS A 119 4.83 -4.45 3.55
CA CYS A 119 3.96 -5.36 4.29
C CYS A 119 4.00 -5.10 5.80
N ARG A 120 5.17 -4.86 6.38
CA ARG A 120 5.28 -4.51 7.81
C ARG A 120 4.63 -3.18 8.12
N ALA A 121 4.83 -2.17 7.27
CA ALA A 121 4.20 -0.86 7.44
C ALA A 121 2.67 -0.94 7.38
N VAL A 122 2.10 -1.78 6.52
CA VAL A 122 0.66 -2.06 6.50
C VAL A 122 0.18 -2.62 7.84
N MET A 123 0.86 -3.64 8.36
CA MET A 123 0.48 -4.26 9.64
C MET A 123 0.60 -3.28 10.81
N GLU A 124 1.67 -2.50 10.89
CA GLU A 124 1.83 -1.46 11.91
C GLU A 124 0.75 -0.37 11.78
N SER A 125 0.38 0.01 10.53
CA SER A 125 -0.66 1.01 10.30
C SER A 125 -2.04 0.57 10.81
N ILE A 126 -2.38 -0.71 10.72
CA ILE A 126 -3.61 -1.27 11.31
C ILE A 126 -3.65 -0.97 12.81
N ARG A 127 -2.53 -1.14 13.50
CA ARG A 127 -2.42 -0.88 14.95
C ARG A 127 -2.45 0.61 15.28
N PHE A 128 -1.64 1.43 14.58
CA PHE A 128 -1.56 2.87 14.82
C PHE A 128 -2.88 3.61 14.58
N LEU A 129 -3.62 3.18 13.57
CA LEU A 129 -4.90 3.79 13.20
C LEU A 129 -6.10 3.12 13.89
N ASP A 130 -5.89 2.11 14.75
CA ASP A 130 -6.93 1.27 15.36
C ASP A 130 -7.97 0.78 14.33
N LEU A 131 -7.49 0.36 13.16
CA LEU A 131 -8.36 -0.12 12.10
C LEU A 131 -8.95 -1.48 12.48
N LYS A 132 -10.27 -1.58 12.44
CA LYS A 132 -10.94 -2.86 12.57
C LYS A 132 -10.96 -3.52 11.18
N VAL A 133 -10.29 -4.64 11.05
CA VAL A 133 -10.15 -5.37 9.77
C VAL A 133 -10.79 -6.73 9.90
N ASP A 134 -11.83 -6.98 9.10
CA ASP A 134 -12.49 -8.29 9.02
C ASP A 134 -11.83 -9.19 7.97
N VAL A 135 -11.33 -8.58 6.88
CA VAL A 135 -10.65 -9.27 5.76
C VAL A 135 -9.40 -8.50 5.36
N LEU A 136 -8.28 -9.21 5.30
CA LEU A 136 -7.03 -8.72 4.73
C LEU A 136 -6.82 -9.38 3.36
N HIS A 137 -6.91 -8.57 2.30
CA HIS A 137 -6.80 -9.00 0.91
C HIS A 137 -5.48 -8.48 0.31
N GLY A 138 -4.45 -9.30 0.36
CA GLY A 138 -3.17 -9.02 -0.28
C GLY A 138 -3.18 -9.40 -1.76
N ASN A 139 -2.68 -8.52 -2.60
CA ASN A 139 -2.64 -8.71 -4.05
C ASN A 139 -1.20 -8.81 -4.55
N ASP A 140 -0.95 -9.91 -5.29
CA ASP A 140 0.32 -10.21 -5.93
C ASP A 140 1.50 -10.40 -4.94
N TRP A 141 2.70 -10.65 -5.46
CA TRP A 141 3.90 -10.98 -4.68
C TRP A 141 4.34 -9.85 -3.73
N GLN A 142 4.08 -8.61 -4.08
CA GLN A 142 4.44 -7.43 -3.27
C GLN A 142 3.70 -7.39 -1.94
N ALA A 143 2.51 -7.96 -1.87
CA ALA A 143 1.70 -8.05 -0.66
C ALA A 143 1.75 -9.46 -0.02
N GLY A 144 2.51 -10.38 -0.61
CA GLY A 144 2.48 -11.81 -0.23
C GLY A 144 2.89 -12.10 1.21
N LEU A 145 3.73 -11.28 1.82
CA LEU A 145 4.16 -11.45 3.21
C LEU A 145 3.10 -11.09 4.26
N LEU A 146 2.04 -10.38 3.88
CA LEU A 146 1.00 -9.97 4.83
C LEU A 146 0.34 -11.16 5.52
N ALA A 147 0.05 -12.23 4.77
CA ALA A 147 -0.54 -13.43 5.33
C ALA A 147 0.40 -14.12 6.35
N ALA A 148 1.70 -14.14 6.08
CA ALA A 148 2.69 -14.69 6.98
C ALA A 148 2.82 -13.84 8.26
N TYR A 149 2.88 -12.54 8.14
CA TYR A 149 2.93 -11.64 9.29
C TYR A 149 1.68 -11.74 10.14
N LEU A 150 0.50 -11.76 9.54
CA LEU A 150 -0.77 -11.93 10.26
C LEU A 150 -0.80 -13.23 11.08
N ALA A 151 -0.23 -14.30 10.55
CA ALA A 151 -0.24 -15.61 11.22
C ALA A 151 0.85 -15.78 12.31
N LEU A 152 1.96 -15.05 12.21
CA LEU A 152 3.15 -15.30 13.04
C LEU A 152 3.49 -14.17 14.01
N GLU A 153 3.12 -12.93 13.70
CA GLU A 153 3.56 -11.75 14.45
C GLU A 153 2.41 -10.89 15.00
N TYR A 154 1.21 -10.99 14.43
CA TYR A 154 0.01 -10.21 14.75
C TYR A 154 -1.21 -11.10 14.99
#